data_6e0c8238da1814dbfe9121bbd1c28f5a
#
_entry.id   6e0c8238da1814dbfe9121bbd1c28f5a
#
_cell.length_a   1.000
_cell.length_b   1.000
_cell.length_c   1.000
_cell.angle_alpha   90.00
_cell.angle_beta   90.00
_cell.angle_gamma   90.00
#
_symmetry.space_group_name_H-M   'P 1'
#
loop_
_entity.id
_entity.type
_entity.pdbx_description
1 polymer ?
#
loop_
_entity_poly.entity_id
_entity_poly.type
_entity_poly.pdbx_seq_one_letter_code
_entity_poly.pdbx_strand_id
1 'polypeptide(L)'
;MIQLTSRLEPSLHVPDIGIVGSQNVPMRLVWWRSSSETSVRRRCPIFCAETGLSPCNMGIDWLHTLALGVFQYWLAILLNDLFSNNAYNVGPGSQVSALRELNFNRFKEELFAWYGSEARLGRQHTRIQKCTLNMFGTEQNPTCALYGAETNSLLAFSAVLLCRRGACLGDRYRAHCLAGESLRDMLAMIRANPRKFPAAAMVKFCSAVQKHLWSVRELKFDHRPKHHFMIEMAGRTSQI
;
A
#
# COMPACT_ATOMS: atom_id res chain seq x y z
N MET A 1 -36.10 23.20 9.58
CA MET A 1 -35.37 23.77 8.44
C MET A 1 -34.01 24.21 8.96
N ILE A 2 -33.02 23.33 8.93
CA ILE A 2 -31.65 23.58 9.39
C ILE A 2 -30.77 23.74 8.16
N GLN A 3 -30.31 24.97 7.94
CA GLN A 3 -29.34 25.27 6.87
C GLN A 3 -27.97 24.66 7.27
N LEU A 4 -27.53 23.70 6.50
CA LEU A 4 -26.16 23.20 6.52
C LEU A 4 -25.29 24.19 5.74
N THR A 5 -24.60 25.07 6.44
CA THR A 5 -23.53 25.90 5.90
C THR A 5 -22.38 25.01 5.48
N SER A 6 -22.12 25.02 4.17
CA SER A 6 -20.92 24.45 3.55
C SER A 6 -19.68 25.11 4.15
N ARG A 7 -18.97 24.44 5.05
CA ARG A 7 -17.62 24.82 5.46
C ARG A 7 -16.64 24.31 4.41
N LEU A 8 -15.93 25.27 3.85
CA LEU A 8 -14.79 25.20 2.96
C LEU A 8 -13.81 24.09 3.38
N GLU A 9 -13.49 23.23 2.42
CA GLU A 9 -12.34 22.34 2.51
C GLU A 9 -11.06 23.19 2.68
N PRO A 10 -10.22 22.89 3.66
CA PRO A 10 -8.88 23.47 3.67
C PRO A 10 -8.12 22.85 2.49
N SER A 11 -7.82 23.65 1.48
CA SER A 11 -6.87 23.30 0.42
C SER A 11 -5.52 23.01 1.12
N LEU A 12 -5.18 21.73 1.22
CA LEU A 12 -3.86 21.29 1.63
C LEU A 12 -2.85 21.76 0.56
N HIS A 13 -2.27 22.90 0.82
CA HIS A 13 -1.15 23.41 0.05
C HIS A 13 0.03 22.45 0.28
N VAL A 14 0.21 21.51 -0.65
CA VAL A 14 1.41 20.67 -0.70
C VAL A 14 2.54 21.61 -1.09
N PRO A 15 3.56 21.84 -0.25
CA PRO A 15 4.70 22.62 -0.66
C PRO A 15 5.34 21.93 -1.86
N ASP A 16 5.55 22.68 -2.92
CA ASP A 16 6.30 22.28 -4.11
C ASP A 16 7.69 21.80 -3.63
N ILE A 17 7.86 20.47 -3.63
CA ILE A 17 9.19 19.90 -3.41
C ILE A 17 9.90 20.15 -4.72
N GLY A 18 10.64 21.28 -4.77
CA GLY A 18 11.50 21.61 -5.88
C GLY A 18 12.35 20.39 -6.24
N ILE A 19 12.05 19.79 -7.38
CA ILE A 19 12.88 18.77 -7.99
C ILE A 19 14.14 19.50 -8.43
N VAL A 20 15.13 19.51 -7.55
CA VAL A 20 16.48 19.97 -7.90
C VAL A 20 16.98 19.10 -9.03
N GLY A 21 17.20 19.74 -10.17
CA GLY A 21 17.95 19.34 -11.33
C GLY A 21 18.00 17.85 -11.67
N SER A 22 17.31 17.50 -12.72
CA SER A 22 17.48 16.28 -13.50
C SER A 22 18.95 16.11 -13.91
N GLN A 23 19.75 15.49 -13.06
CA GLN A 23 20.90 14.76 -13.53
C GLN A 23 20.41 13.36 -13.82
N ASN A 24 20.51 12.93 -15.09
CA ASN A 24 20.35 11.57 -15.56
C ASN A 24 21.35 10.66 -14.83
N VAL A 25 21.02 10.26 -13.62
CA VAL A 25 21.70 9.17 -12.95
C VAL A 25 20.99 7.93 -13.45
N PRO A 26 21.61 7.11 -14.32
CA PRO A 26 21.05 5.82 -14.68
C PRO A 26 20.91 5.07 -13.36
N MET A 27 19.69 4.68 -13.02
CA MET A 27 19.41 3.83 -11.87
C MET A 27 20.04 2.46 -12.14
N ARG A 28 21.37 2.37 -12.02
CA ARG A 28 22.07 1.11 -11.94
C ARG A 28 21.57 0.43 -10.68
N LEU A 29 20.82 -0.63 -10.86
CA LEU A 29 20.50 -1.63 -9.84
C LEU A 29 21.80 -2.16 -9.22
N VAL A 30 22.38 -1.42 -8.27
CA VAL A 30 23.64 -1.75 -7.56
C VAL A 30 23.41 -2.82 -6.48
N TRP A 31 22.19 -3.33 -6.34
CA TRP A 31 21.84 -4.23 -5.22
C TRP A 31 22.16 -5.71 -5.44
N TRP A 32 22.68 -6.12 -6.61
CA TRP A 32 22.95 -7.54 -6.85
C TRP A 32 24.44 -7.90 -7.02
N ARG A 33 25.36 -7.01 -6.69
CA ARG A 33 26.82 -7.26 -6.83
C ARG A 33 27.60 -7.31 -5.53
N SER A 34 27.02 -7.77 -4.45
CA SER A 34 27.79 -7.94 -3.20
C SER A 34 27.44 -9.25 -2.53
N SER A 35 27.86 -10.34 -3.15
CA SER A 35 28.24 -11.56 -2.43
C SER A 35 29.01 -12.47 -3.39
N SER A 36 30.32 -12.58 -3.14
CA SER A 36 31.26 -13.66 -3.46
C SER A 36 30.92 -14.56 -4.65
N GLU A 37 31.77 -14.51 -5.66
CA GLU A 37 31.78 -15.27 -6.90
C GLU A 37 31.94 -16.81 -6.75
N THR A 38 31.54 -17.42 -5.65
CA THR A 38 31.72 -18.87 -5.44
C THR A 38 30.44 -19.63 -5.07
N SER A 39 29.25 -19.04 -5.18
CA SER A 39 28.05 -19.86 -5.09
C SER A 39 27.75 -20.47 -6.45
N VAL A 40 27.91 -21.76 -6.58
CA VAL A 40 27.36 -22.58 -7.67
C VAL A 40 25.91 -22.16 -7.86
N ARG A 41 25.64 -21.34 -8.89
CA ARG A 41 24.28 -20.98 -9.29
C ARG A 41 23.56 -22.28 -9.61
N ARG A 42 22.78 -22.80 -8.65
CA ARG A 42 21.82 -23.86 -8.94
C ARG A 42 20.87 -23.28 -9.98
N ARG A 43 21.09 -23.61 -11.24
CA ARG A 43 20.20 -23.21 -12.33
C ARG A 43 18.85 -23.83 -12.01
N CYS A 44 17.84 -22.99 -11.86
CA CYS A 44 16.48 -23.49 -11.71
C CYS A 44 16.17 -24.32 -12.96
N PRO A 45 15.75 -25.59 -12.84
CA PRO A 45 15.53 -26.48 -14.00
C PRO A 45 14.51 -25.92 -15.00
N ILE A 46 13.64 -25.02 -14.54
CA ILE A 46 12.63 -24.35 -15.39
C ILE A 46 13.28 -23.32 -16.33
N PHE A 47 14.45 -22.78 -15.99
CA PHE A 47 15.18 -21.78 -16.79
C PHE A 47 16.36 -22.41 -17.52
N CYS A 48 16.13 -23.51 -18.21
CA CYS A 48 17.11 -24.14 -19.07
C CYS A 48 16.89 -23.76 -20.54
N ALA A 49 17.91 -23.94 -21.35
CA ALA A 49 17.85 -23.61 -22.78
C ALA A 49 16.75 -24.40 -23.52
N GLU A 50 16.49 -25.62 -23.05
CA GLU A 50 15.50 -26.52 -23.65
C GLU A 50 14.06 -26.04 -23.48
N THR A 51 13.78 -25.31 -22.40
CA THR A 51 12.42 -24.77 -22.14
C THR A 51 12.18 -23.44 -22.84
N GLY A 52 13.23 -22.74 -23.26
CA GLY A 52 13.15 -21.39 -23.80
C GLY A 52 12.63 -20.36 -22.78
N LEU A 53 12.41 -20.76 -21.52
CA LEU A 53 11.95 -19.88 -20.46
C LEU A 53 13.12 -19.14 -19.83
N SER A 54 12.96 -17.86 -19.66
CA SER A 54 13.89 -16.98 -18.96
C SER A 54 13.15 -16.22 -17.86
N PRO A 55 13.79 -15.82 -16.76
CA PRO A 55 13.18 -14.93 -15.80
C PRO A 55 12.62 -13.65 -16.42
N CYS A 56 13.19 -13.20 -17.54
CA CYS A 56 12.73 -12.03 -18.28
C CYS A 56 11.38 -12.27 -19.00
N ASN A 57 11.04 -13.52 -19.31
CA ASN A 57 9.80 -13.89 -19.99
C ASN A 57 8.66 -14.15 -19.00
N MET A 58 8.95 -14.21 -17.72
CA MET A 58 7.92 -14.37 -16.69
C MET A 58 7.19 -13.05 -16.49
N GLY A 59 5.89 -13.05 -16.73
CA GLY A 59 5.02 -11.94 -16.39
C GLY A 59 4.97 -11.77 -14.87
N ILE A 60 5.13 -10.55 -14.39
CA ILE A 60 4.88 -10.25 -12.97
C ILE A 60 3.39 -10.11 -12.78
N ASP A 61 2.83 -10.93 -11.91
CA ASP A 61 1.40 -10.89 -11.59
C ASP A 61 1.09 -9.70 -10.67
N TRP A 62 0.31 -8.77 -11.20
CA TRP A 62 -0.15 -7.59 -10.49
C TRP A 62 -0.95 -7.91 -9.23
N LEU A 63 -1.81 -8.92 -9.29
CA LEU A 63 -2.63 -9.32 -8.15
C LEU A 63 -1.74 -9.76 -6.98
N HIS A 64 -0.80 -10.69 -7.24
CA HIS A 64 0.06 -11.22 -6.18
C HIS A 64 1.13 -10.23 -5.74
N THR A 65 1.59 -9.36 -6.61
CA THR A 65 2.61 -8.37 -6.25
C THR A 65 2.00 -7.19 -5.49
N LEU A 66 0.95 -6.59 -6.02
CA LEU A 66 0.36 -5.39 -5.42
C LEU A 66 -0.73 -5.74 -4.41
N ALA A 67 -1.86 -6.32 -4.84
CA ALA A 67 -3.01 -6.48 -3.95
C ALA A 67 -2.74 -7.48 -2.81
N LEU A 68 -2.14 -8.66 -3.11
CA LEU A 68 -1.79 -9.68 -2.12
C LEU A 68 -0.36 -9.52 -1.57
N GLY A 69 0.28 -8.39 -1.77
CA GLY A 69 1.63 -8.09 -1.34
C GLY A 69 1.74 -6.69 -0.76
N VAL A 70 2.08 -5.73 -1.61
CA VAL A 70 2.42 -4.37 -1.18
C VAL A 70 1.24 -3.68 -0.47
N PHE A 71 0.01 -3.78 -1.00
CA PHE A 71 -1.17 -3.17 -0.40
C PHE A 71 -1.50 -3.77 0.96
N GLN A 72 -1.49 -5.11 1.05
CA GLN A 72 -1.73 -5.81 2.32
C GLN A 72 -0.72 -5.42 3.38
N TYR A 73 0.56 -5.37 3.00
CA TYR A 73 1.61 -5.02 3.94
C TYR A 73 1.45 -3.61 4.50
N TRP A 74 1.22 -2.61 3.64
CA TRP A 74 0.99 -1.24 4.10
C TRP A 74 -0.30 -1.12 4.93
N LEU A 75 -1.40 -1.78 4.54
CA LEU A 75 -2.64 -1.77 5.31
C LEU A 75 -2.46 -2.35 6.70
N ALA A 76 -1.67 -3.43 6.82
CA ALA A 76 -1.35 -4.00 8.11
C ALA A 76 -0.56 -3.02 8.99
N ILE A 77 0.43 -2.32 8.43
CA ILE A 77 1.19 -1.28 9.14
C ILE A 77 0.24 -0.18 9.62
N LEU A 78 -0.57 0.39 8.73
CA LEU A 78 -1.50 1.45 9.05
C LEU A 78 -2.46 1.06 10.17
N LEU A 79 -3.06 -0.13 10.09
CA LEU A 79 -4.03 -0.58 11.08
C LEU A 79 -3.38 -0.87 12.44
N ASN A 80 -2.20 -1.48 12.45
CA ASN A 80 -1.47 -1.67 13.70
C ASN A 80 -1.12 -0.32 14.35
N ASP A 81 -0.64 0.64 13.58
CA ASP A 81 -0.35 1.99 14.09
C ASP A 81 -1.61 2.68 14.66
N LEU A 82 -2.74 2.60 13.96
CA LEU A 82 -4.00 3.17 14.45
C LEU A 82 -4.47 2.50 15.77
N PHE A 83 -4.36 1.19 15.86
CA PHE A 83 -4.81 0.46 17.06
C PHE A 83 -3.91 0.73 18.26
N SER A 84 -2.59 0.83 18.05
CA SER A 84 -1.62 1.10 19.13
C SER A 84 -1.62 2.56 19.57
N ASN A 85 -1.95 3.48 18.68
CA ASN A 85 -2.06 4.90 19.02
C ASN A 85 -3.47 5.31 19.46
N ASN A 86 -4.31 4.36 19.88
CA ASN A 86 -5.65 4.60 20.40
C ASN A 86 -6.51 5.51 19.51
N ALA A 87 -6.55 5.22 18.20
CA ALA A 87 -7.25 6.03 17.20
C ALA A 87 -8.73 6.25 17.48
N TYR A 88 -9.34 5.43 18.33
CA TYR A 88 -10.75 5.49 18.69
C TYR A 88 -11.01 6.02 20.10
N ASN A 89 -9.97 6.50 20.79
CA ASN A 89 -10.08 7.06 22.16
C ASN A 89 -10.85 6.13 23.12
N VAL A 90 -10.59 4.83 23.05
CA VAL A 90 -11.19 3.85 23.93
C VAL A 90 -10.50 3.96 25.29
N GLY A 91 -11.11 4.63 26.22
CA GLY A 91 -10.82 4.90 27.64
C GLY A 91 -9.41 4.65 28.21
N PRO A 92 -8.99 5.40 29.23
CA PRO A 92 -7.75 5.14 29.94
C PRO A 92 -7.86 3.88 30.82
N GLY A 93 -6.81 3.09 30.92
CA GLY A 93 -6.67 2.05 31.94
C GLY A 93 -6.72 0.61 31.44
N SER A 94 -6.90 0.37 30.15
CA SER A 94 -6.83 -0.98 29.60
C SER A 94 -5.38 -1.43 29.43
N GLN A 95 -5.08 -2.70 29.73
CA GLN A 95 -3.83 -3.31 29.30
C GLN A 95 -3.65 -3.10 27.77
N VAL A 96 -2.43 -2.97 27.28
CA VAL A 96 -2.13 -2.69 25.87
C VAL A 96 -2.85 -3.65 24.91
N SER A 97 -2.96 -4.93 25.27
CA SER A 97 -3.69 -5.93 24.50
C SER A 97 -5.20 -5.64 24.42
N ALA A 98 -5.81 -5.26 25.54
CA ALA A 98 -7.22 -4.92 25.60
C ALA A 98 -7.52 -3.62 24.83
N LEU A 99 -6.61 -2.64 24.90
CA LEU A 99 -6.72 -1.39 24.14
C LEU A 99 -6.74 -1.66 22.63
N ARG A 100 -5.84 -2.53 22.16
CA ARG A 100 -5.76 -2.90 20.75
C ARG A 100 -7.03 -3.61 20.26
N GLU A 101 -7.59 -4.50 21.07
CA GLU A 101 -8.84 -5.20 20.76
C GLU A 101 -10.05 -4.26 20.73
N LEU A 102 -10.15 -3.32 21.66
CA LEU A 102 -11.20 -2.31 21.67
C LEU A 102 -11.13 -1.39 20.45
N ASN A 103 -9.93 -0.92 20.08
CA ASN A 103 -9.74 -0.13 18.87
C ASN A 103 -10.11 -0.93 17.62
N PHE A 104 -9.75 -2.21 17.55
CA PHE A 104 -10.14 -3.09 16.45
C PHE A 104 -11.66 -3.28 16.35
N ASN A 105 -12.38 -3.43 17.47
CA ASN A 105 -13.82 -3.57 17.44
C ASN A 105 -14.50 -2.29 16.91
N ARG A 106 -14.03 -1.11 17.31
CA ARG A 106 -14.51 0.17 16.77
C ARG A 106 -14.17 0.35 15.28
N PHE A 107 -12.97 -0.04 14.86
CA PHE A 107 -12.61 -0.10 13.45
C PHE A 107 -13.58 -0.97 12.65
N LYS A 108 -13.90 -2.15 13.15
CA LYS A 108 -14.83 -3.07 12.51
C LYS A 108 -16.23 -2.48 12.36
N GLU A 109 -16.75 -1.84 13.39
CA GLU A 109 -18.04 -1.12 13.34
C GLU A 109 -18.01 -0.02 12.27
N GLU A 110 -16.95 0.80 12.22
CA GLU A 110 -16.80 1.87 11.25
C GLU A 110 -16.66 1.34 9.81
N LEU A 111 -15.91 0.26 9.62
CA LEU A 111 -15.76 -0.41 8.31
C LEU A 111 -17.12 -0.93 7.80
N PHE A 112 -17.90 -1.60 8.63
CA PHE A 112 -19.21 -2.11 8.21
C PHE A 112 -20.23 -1.01 7.96
N ALA A 113 -20.19 0.07 8.75
CA ALA A 113 -21.01 1.26 8.50
C ALA A 113 -20.62 1.92 7.15
N TRP A 114 -19.32 1.99 6.84
CA TRP A 114 -18.84 2.50 5.56
C TRP A 114 -19.32 1.64 4.39
N TYR A 115 -19.25 0.32 4.46
CA TYR A 115 -19.82 -0.56 3.43
C TYR A 115 -21.30 -0.27 3.17
N GLY A 116 -22.06 -0.04 4.24
CA GLY A 116 -23.48 0.32 4.14
C GLY A 116 -23.71 1.69 3.46
N SER A 117 -22.85 2.67 3.74
CA SER A 117 -22.93 4.00 3.12
C SER A 117 -22.55 3.96 1.64
N GLU A 118 -21.50 3.24 1.27
CA GLU A 118 -21.07 3.09 -0.12
C GLU A 118 -22.12 2.35 -0.97
N ALA A 119 -22.73 1.30 -0.42
CA ALA A 119 -23.80 0.57 -1.09
C ALA A 119 -25.02 1.48 -1.40
N ARG A 120 -25.38 2.39 -0.48
CA ARG A 120 -26.45 3.38 -0.71
C ARG A 120 -26.09 4.40 -1.80
N LEU A 121 -24.81 4.64 -2.04
CA LEU A 121 -24.30 5.49 -3.12
C LEU A 121 -24.11 4.71 -4.44
N GLY A 122 -24.55 3.44 -4.50
CA GLY A 122 -24.40 2.58 -5.68
C GLY A 122 -22.97 2.07 -5.90
N ARG A 123 -22.05 2.26 -4.95
CA ARG A 123 -20.68 1.80 -5.03
C ARG A 123 -20.54 0.40 -4.41
N GLN A 124 -20.09 -0.54 -5.21
CA GLN A 124 -19.92 -1.92 -4.77
C GLN A 124 -18.50 -2.17 -4.27
N HIS A 125 -18.41 -2.69 -3.05
CA HIS A 125 -17.16 -3.12 -2.43
C HIS A 125 -17.26 -4.56 -1.99
N THR A 126 -16.18 -5.33 -2.16
CA THR A 126 -16.10 -6.68 -1.61
C THR A 126 -15.95 -6.59 -0.09
N ARG A 127 -16.91 -7.16 0.62
CA ARG A 127 -16.92 -7.11 2.08
C ARG A 127 -16.02 -8.20 2.67
N ILE A 128 -15.28 -7.85 3.72
CA ILE A 128 -14.53 -8.81 4.53
C ILE A 128 -15.54 -9.59 5.37
N GLN A 129 -15.69 -10.88 5.09
CA GLN A 129 -16.71 -11.72 5.75
C GLN A 129 -16.35 -12.03 7.20
N LYS A 130 -15.10 -12.40 7.45
CA LYS A 130 -14.58 -12.74 8.79
C LYS A 130 -13.42 -11.81 9.13
N CYS A 131 -13.73 -10.63 9.69
CA CYS A 131 -12.72 -9.68 10.11
C CYS A 131 -12.32 -9.98 11.57
N THR A 132 -11.06 -10.38 11.77
CA THR A 132 -10.47 -10.65 13.09
C THR A 132 -9.17 -9.88 13.26
N LEU A 133 -8.82 -9.53 14.50
CA LEU A 133 -7.61 -8.79 14.81
C LEU A 133 -6.33 -9.52 14.32
N ASN A 134 -6.31 -10.84 14.46
CA ASN A 134 -5.16 -11.67 14.07
C ASN A 134 -4.84 -11.61 12.56
N MET A 135 -5.80 -11.23 11.71
CA MET A 135 -5.58 -11.06 10.27
C MET A 135 -4.56 -9.95 9.96
N PHE A 136 -4.40 -8.99 10.87
CA PHE A 136 -3.51 -7.85 10.66
C PHE A 136 -2.13 -8.02 11.31
N GLY A 137 -1.86 -9.19 11.90
CA GLY A 137 -0.59 -9.51 12.53
C GLY A 137 -0.31 -8.65 13.76
N THR A 138 0.95 -8.32 13.98
CA THR A 138 1.43 -7.45 15.09
C THR A 138 2.23 -6.27 14.53
N GLU A 139 2.60 -5.32 15.39
CA GLU A 139 3.49 -4.20 15.00
C GLU A 139 4.84 -4.70 14.48
N GLN A 140 5.40 -5.73 15.13
CA GLN A 140 6.71 -6.31 14.77
C GLN A 140 6.61 -7.19 13.52
N ASN A 141 5.45 -7.80 13.28
CA ASN A 141 5.22 -8.63 12.10
C ASN A 141 3.84 -8.31 11.48
N PRO A 142 3.72 -7.17 10.79
CA PRO A 142 2.49 -6.78 10.14
C PRO A 142 2.16 -7.74 8.99
N THR A 143 0.96 -8.27 9.01
CA THR A 143 0.39 -9.16 7.97
C THR A 143 -1.03 -8.72 7.67
N CYS A 144 -1.55 -9.05 6.49
CA CYS A 144 -2.94 -8.79 6.17
C CYS A 144 -3.48 -9.99 5.37
N ALA A 145 -4.23 -10.87 6.04
CA ALA A 145 -4.75 -12.10 5.45
C ALA A 145 -6.12 -11.86 4.79
N LEU A 146 -6.14 -11.13 3.68
CA LEU A 146 -7.33 -10.79 2.90
C LEU A 146 -7.21 -11.32 1.47
N TYR A 147 -8.35 -11.52 0.80
CA TYR A 147 -8.37 -11.72 -0.65
C TYR A 147 -8.11 -10.39 -1.38
N GLY A 148 -7.64 -10.45 -2.64
CA GLY A 148 -7.27 -9.27 -3.40
C GLY A 148 -8.41 -8.23 -3.55
N ALA A 149 -9.65 -8.70 -3.74
CA ALA A 149 -10.82 -7.82 -3.83
C ALA A 149 -11.16 -7.16 -2.49
N GLU A 150 -11.02 -7.87 -1.37
CA GLU A 150 -11.17 -7.32 -0.02
C GLU A 150 -10.08 -6.30 0.29
N THR A 151 -8.84 -6.59 -0.11
CA THR A 151 -7.70 -5.69 0.02
C THR A 151 -7.94 -4.37 -0.71
N ASN A 152 -8.47 -4.43 -1.94
CA ASN A 152 -8.82 -3.23 -2.71
C ASN A 152 -9.93 -2.40 -2.04
N SER A 153 -10.90 -3.05 -1.43
CA SER A 153 -11.97 -2.38 -0.68
C SER A 153 -11.43 -1.71 0.59
N LEU A 154 -10.55 -2.41 1.32
CA LEU A 154 -9.91 -1.85 2.50
C LEU A 154 -8.95 -0.71 2.16
N LEU A 155 -8.26 -0.78 1.01
CA LEU A 155 -7.45 0.32 0.50
C LEU A 155 -8.30 1.57 0.21
N ALA A 156 -9.50 1.42 -0.33
CA ALA A 156 -10.43 2.55 -0.51
C ALA A 156 -10.88 3.12 0.85
N PHE A 157 -11.21 2.27 1.81
CA PHE A 157 -11.60 2.70 3.16
C PHE A 157 -10.45 3.37 3.93
N SER A 158 -9.21 3.03 3.67
CA SER A 158 -8.04 3.62 4.35
C SER A 158 -7.96 5.14 4.20
N ALA A 159 -8.48 5.71 3.10
CA ALA A 159 -8.55 7.16 2.92
C ALA A 159 -9.50 7.81 3.95
N VAL A 160 -10.65 7.18 4.19
CA VAL A 160 -11.61 7.62 5.20
C VAL A 160 -11.03 7.51 6.61
N LEU A 161 -10.33 6.40 6.88
CA LEU A 161 -9.63 6.20 8.17
C LEU A 161 -8.58 7.28 8.42
N LEU A 162 -7.71 7.53 7.45
CA LEU A 162 -6.67 8.56 7.59
C LEU A 162 -7.27 9.96 7.79
N CYS A 163 -8.33 10.29 7.06
CA CYS A 163 -9.02 11.56 7.23
C CYS A 163 -9.62 11.71 8.63
N ARG A 164 -10.26 10.66 9.16
CA ARG A 164 -10.99 10.72 10.43
C ARG A 164 -10.13 10.45 11.67
N ARG A 165 -9.14 9.59 11.54
CA ARG A 165 -8.37 9.02 12.64
C ARG A 165 -6.87 9.30 12.58
N GLY A 166 -6.38 9.81 11.45
CA GLY A 166 -4.95 9.97 11.21
C GLY A 166 -4.23 10.91 12.18
N ALA A 167 -4.95 11.83 12.84
CA ALA A 167 -4.35 12.76 13.81
C ALA A 167 -3.60 12.03 14.95
N CYS A 168 -4.03 10.83 15.35
CA CYS A 168 -3.35 10.04 16.38
C CYS A 168 -1.97 9.50 15.95
N LEU A 169 -1.66 9.52 14.65
CA LEU A 169 -0.42 8.99 14.10
C LEU A 169 0.78 9.97 14.25
N GLY A 170 0.52 11.21 14.67
CA GLY A 170 1.58 12.22 14.86
C GLY A 170 2.45 12.38 13.61
N ASP A 171 3.76 12.33 13.77
CA ASP A 171 4.74 12.50 12.70
C ASP A 171 4.62 11.46 11.57
N ARG A 172 4.06 10.28 11.86
CA ARG A 172 3.86 9.21 10.86
C ARG A 172 2.68 9.46 9.93
N TYR A 173 1.77 10.37 10.28
CA TYR A 173 0.55 10.66 9.51
C TYR A 173 0.85 10.98 8.04
N ARG A 174 1.81 11.89 7.80
CA ARG A 174 2.18 12.30 6.44
C ARG A 174 2.68 11.12 5.60
N ALA A 175 3.52 10.26 6.17
CA ALA A 175 4.04 9.09 5.48
C ALA A 175 2.92 8.09 5.14
N HIS A 176 1.96 7.88 6.04
CA HIS A 176 0.79 7.04 5.77
C HIS A 176 -0.11 7.62 4.66
N CYS A 177 -0.34 8.93 4.65
CA CYS A 177 -1.11 9.59 3.58
C CYS A 177 -0.46 9.38 2.22
N LEU A 178 0.84 9.70 2.10
CA LEU A 178 1.59 9.55 0.85
C LEU A 178 1.65 8.09 0.37
N ALA A 179 1.85 7.14 1.30
CA ALA A 179 1.82 5.72 0.97
C ALA A 179 0.44 5.30 0.44
N GLY A 180 -0.63 5.64 1.14
CA GLY A 180 -1.99 5.29 0.74
C GLY A 180 -2.42 5.93 -0.59
N GLU A 181 -2.08 7.20 -0.81
CA GLU A 181 -2.34 7.89 -2.08
C GLU A 181 -1.62 7.21 -3.24
N SER A 182 -0.32 6.94 -3.09
CA SER A 182 0.46 6.30 -4.15
C SER A 182 -0.06 4.90 -4.49
N LEU A 183 -0.54 4.13 -3.52
CA LEU A 183 -1.15 2.82 -3.78
C LEU A 183 -2.48 2.93 -4.51
N ARG A 184 -3.32 3.91 -4.16
CA ARG A 184 -4.58 4.18 -4.88
C ARG A 184 -4.32 4.65 -6.31
N ASP A 185 -3.31 5.49 -6.52
CA ASP A 185 -2.91 5.94 -7.85
C ASP A 185 -2.44 4.77 -8.71
N MET A 186 -1.61 3.88 -8.16
CA MET A 186 -1.19 2.65 -8.85
C MET A 186 -2.39 1.80 -9.25
N LEU A 187 -3.32 1.56 -8.32
CA LEU A 187 -4.53 0.77 -8.59
C LEU A 187 -5.41 1.42 -9.65
N ALA A 188 -5.59 2.75 -9.62
CA ALA A 188 -6.36 3.49 -10.61
C ALA A 188 -5.73 3.39 -12.01
N MET A 189 -4.41 3.52 -12.11
CA MET A 189 -3.68 3.39 -13.37
C MET A 189 -3.80 1.97 -13.96
N ILE A 190 -3.71 0.93 -13.13
CA ILE A 190 -3.89 -0.46 -13.56
C ILE A 190 -5.31 -0.67 -14.10
N ARG A 191 -6.33 -0.17 -13.40
CA ARG A 191 -7.73 -0.29 -13.84
C ARG A 191 -8.03 0.46 -15.14
N ALA A 192 -7.41 1.63 -15.30
CA ALA A 192 -7.56 2.42 -16.52
C ALA A 192 -6.82 1.83 -17.73
N ASN A 193 -5.79 1.01 -17.50
CA ASN A 193 -4.92 0.46 -18.54
C ASN A 193 -4.74 -1.06 -18.38
N PRO A 194 -5.81 -1.86 -18.52
CA PRO A 194 -5.77 -3.29 -18.15
C PRO A 194 -4.92 -4.15 -19.09
N ARG A 195 -4.59 -3.69 -20.29
CA ARG A 195 -3.84 -4.46 -21.29
C ARG A 195 -2.46 -3.91 -21.57
N LYS A 196 -2.32 -2.60 -21.67
CA LYS A 196 -1.06 -1.94 -22.01
C LYS A 196 -1.00 -0.57 -21.35
N PHE A 197 0.14 -0.25 -20.73
CA PHE A 197 0.37 1.07 -20.16
C PHE A 197 0.90 2.03 -21.25
N PRO A 198 0.23 3.15 -21.51
CA PRO A 198 0.81 4.24 -22.29
C PRO A 198 2.03 4.81 -21.57
N ALA A 199 3.01 5.35 -22.32
CA ALA A 199 4.25 5.90 -21.75
C ALA A 199 3.97 6.93 -20.63
N ALA A 200 3.01 7.83 -20.83
CA ALA A 200 2.63 8.81 -19.82
C ALA A 200 2.06 8.19 -18.52
N ALA A 201 1.27 7.11 -18.63
CA ALA A 201 0.76 6.38 -17.46
C ALA A 201 1.91 5.65 -16.75
N MET A 202 2.89 5.15 -17.49
CA MET A 202 4.06 4.49 -16.92
C MET A 202 4.92 5.44 -16.08
N VAL A 203 5.18 6.66 -16.58
CA VAL A 203 5.91 7.68 -15.81
C VAL A 203 5.20 7.98 -14.49
N LYS A 204 3.87 8.14 -14.52
CA LYS A 204 3.07 8.34 -13.30
C LYS A 204 3.14 7.13 -12.37
N PHE A 205 3.09 5.91 -12.92
CA PHE A 205 3.19 4.69 -12.14
C PHE A 205 4.56 4.58 -11.45
N CYS A 206 5.66 4.83 -12.15
CA CYS A 206 7.00 4.85 -11.57
C CYS A 206 7.13 5.90 -10.46
N SER A 207 6.56 7.08 -10.65
CA SER A 207 6.52 8.11 -9.60
C SER A 207 5.74 7.65 -8.37
N ALA A 208 4.59 7.00 -8.55
CA ALA A 208 3.82 6.45 -7.43
C ALA A 208 4.58 5.34 -6.69
N VAL A 209 5.29 4.46 -7.42
CA VAL A 209 6.18 3.45 -6.82
C VAL A 209 7.25 4.10 -5.95
N GLN A 210 7.94 5.12 -6.45
CA GLN A 210 8.99 5.82 -5.71
C GLN A 210 8.44 6.50 -4.45
N LYS A 211 7.29 7.18 -4.55
CA LYS A 211 6.61 7.80 -3.40
C LYS A 211 6.26 6.76 -2.33
N HIS A 212 5.74 5.61 -2.75
CA HIS A 212 5.40 4.53 -1.81
C HIS A 212 6.63 3.99 -1.09
N LEU A 213 7.70 3.68 -1.83
CA LEU A 213 8.95 3.16 -1.25
C LEU A 213 9.58 4.14 -0.25
N TRP A 214 9.59 5.42 -0.60
CA TRP A 214 10.03 6.45 0.31
C TRP A 214 9.18 6.49 1.59
N SER A 215 7.86 6.46 1.45
CA SER A 215 6.93 6.49 2.58
C SER A 215 7.09 5.30 3.53
N VAL A 216 7.28 4.09 2.99
CA VAL A 216 7.54 2.87 3.80
C VAL A 216 8.84 3.01 4.59
N ARG A 217 9.88 3.60 3.99
CA ARG A 217 11.15 3.88 4.67
C ARG A 217 10.98 4.91 5.80
N GLU A 218 10.23 6.00 5.56
CA GLU A 218 9.90 6.98 6.61
C GLU A 218 9.12 6.36 7.78
N LEU A 219 8.28 5.38 7.49
CA LEU A 219 7.59 4.58 8.50
C LEU A 219 8.53 3.61 9.25
N LYS A 220 9.82 3.53 8.87
CA LYS A 220 10.84 2.63 9.44
C LYS A 220 10.51 1.15 9.31
N PHE A 221 9.89 0.78 8.18
CA PHE A 221 9.64 -0.62 7.83
C PHE A 221 10.55 -1.06 6.68
N ASP A 222 10.97 -2.33 6.75
CA ASP A 222 11.77 -2.95 5.71
C ASP A 222 10.96 -3.20 4.44
N HIS A 223 11.63 -3.09 3.30
CA HIS A 223 11.05 -3.49 2.04
C HIS A 223 10.94 -5.01 1.98
N ARG A 224 9.74 -5.51 1.78
CA ARG A 224 9.47 -6.95 1.58
C ARG A 224 9.79 -7.37 0.13
N PRO A 225 9.98 -8.65 -0.16
CA PRO A 225 10.28 -9.13 -1.52
C PRO A 225 9.32 -8.62 -2.60
N LYS A 226 8.04 -8.45 -2.26
CA LYS A 226 7.02 -7.89 -3.17
C LYS A 226 7.30 -6.44 -3.60
N HIS A 227 7.98 -5.63 -2.78
CA HIS A 227 8.43 -4.29 -3.17
C HIS A 227 9.52 -4.37 -4.26
N HIS A 228 10.40 -5.36 -4.22
CA HIS A 228 11.39 -5.58 -5.27
C HIS A 228 10.72 -5.94 -6.60
N PHE A 229 9.72 -6.81 -6.59
CA PHE A 229 8.94 -7.10 -7.80
C PHE A 229 8.22 -5.86 -8.33
N MET A 230 7.67 -5.01 -7.47
CA MET A 230 7.05 -3.75 -7.87
C MET A 230 8.06 -2.80 -8.55
N ILE A 231 9.28 -2.69 -8.02
CA ILE A 231 10.37 -1.89 -8.61
C ILE A 231 10.73 -2.46 -9.99
N GLU A 232 10.87 -3.76 -10.10
CA GLU A 232 11.19 -4.43 -11.36
C GLU A 232 10.10 -4.25 -12.41
N MET A 233 8.83 -4.30 -12.01
CA MET A 233 7.71 -3.98 -12.90
C MET A 233 7.83 -2.56 -13.46
N ALA A 234 8.10 -1.58 -12.62
CA ALA A 234 8.30 -0.20 -13.04
C ALA A 234 9.50 -0.04 -13.98
N GLY A 235 10.60 -0.75 -13.72
CA GLY A 235 11.82 -0.71 -14.54
C GLY A 235 11.69 -1.38 -15.91
N ARG A 236 11.04 -2.54 -16.00
CA ARG A 236 10.85 -3.26 -17.28
C ARG A 236 9.96 -2.51 -18.26
N THR A 237 8.94 -1.84 -17.77
CA THR A 237 7.97 -1.11 -18.60
C THR A 237 8.49 0.23 -19.07
N SER A 238 9.59 0.75 -18.50
CA SER A 238 10.26 1.95 -19.00
C SER A 238 11.19 1.69 -20.21
N GLN A 239 11.39 0.41 -20.58
CA GLN A 239 12.29 -0.02 -21.68
C GLN A 239 11.54 -0.39 -22.97
N ILE A 240 10.19 -0.30 -22.98
CA ILE A 240 9.32 -0.54 -24.14
C ILE A 240 8.80 0.79 -24.68
#